data_7d4e365ed66890329248c5bdd71f21df
#
_entry.id   7d4e365ed66890329248c5bdd71f21df
#
_cell.length_a   1.000
_cell.length_b   1.000
_cell.length_c   1.000
_cell.angle_alpha   90.00
_cell.angle_beta   90.00
_cell.angle_gamma   90.00
#
_symmetry.space_group_name_H-M   'P 1'
#
loop_
_entity.id
_entity.type
_entity.pdbx_description
1 polymer ?
#
loop_
_entity_poly.entity_id
_entity_poly.type
_entity_poly.pdbx_seq_one_letter_code
_entity_poly.pdbx_strand_id
1 'polypeptide(L)'
;MRFVTIFLFIVGYKFLSNLLHCLRIRKLHQYFCEFMKQQRDNMNLYRQEVLSLFEKAHVKDVKIPVSERIGNGQIANGTASTFLMFPSLRPAFSSTALNMFEEAEGVFRKNMIDSINPFYWIDLIIFLPKTLLSYLGISSETSTYKICNVLLTFIWWVFGVSLVYYK
;
A
#
# COMPACT_ATOMS: atom_id res chain seq x y z
N MET A 1 -3.44 0.49 -33.64
CA MET A 1 -4.68 0.55 -32.85
C MET A 1 -4.71 -0.42 -31.66
N ARG A 2 -4.34 -1.70 -31.80
CA ARG A 2 -4.42 -2.71 -30.69
C ARG A 2 -3.66 -2.33 -29.41
N PHE A 3 -2.47 -1.73 -29.52
CA PHE A 3 -1.67 -1.32 -28.34
C PHE A 3 -2.34 -0.22 -27.52
N VAL A 4 -2.95 0.77 -28.17
CA VAL A 4 -3.66 1.87 -27.49
C VAL A 4 -4.86 1.33 -26.71
N THR A 5 -5.59 0.38 -27.31
CA THR A 5 -6.75 -0.25 -26.66
C THR A 5 -6.32 -1.04 -25.41
N ILE A 6 -5.25 -1.84 -25.52
CA ILE A 6 -4.71 -2.60 -24.38
C ILE A 6 -4.24 -1.64 -23.27
N PHE A 7 -3.53 -0.57 -23.64
CA PHE A 7 -3.06 0.43 -22.69
C PHE A 7 -4.23 1.10 -21.94
N LEU A 8 -5.25 1.55 -22.66
CA LEU A 8 -6.45 2.15 -22.07
C LEU A 8 -7.17 1.17 -21.12
N PHE A 9 -7.19 -0.12 -21.48
CA PHE A 9 -7.76 -1.15 -20.62
C PHE A 9 -6.97 -1.30 -19.30
N ILE A 10 -5.63 -1.29 -19.37
CA ILE A 10 -4.77 -1.38 -18.17
C ILE A 10 -4.97 -0.14 -17.28
N VAL A 11 -5.01 1.05 -17.87
CA VAL A 11 -5.27 2.31 -17.14
C VAL A 11 -6.63 2.25 -16.46
N GLY A 12 -7.68 1.87 -17.19
CA GLY A 12 -9.03 1.76 -16.66
C GLY A 12 -9.15 0.73 -15.54
N TYR A 13 -8.54 -0.43 -15.71
CA TYR A 13 -8.50 -1.47 -14.67
C TYR A 13 -7.80 -0.99 -13.39
N LYS A 14 -6.62 -0.35 -13.53
CA LYS A 14 -5.87 0.17 -12.39
C LYS A 14 -6.63 1.27 -11.66
N PHE A 15 -7.25 2.19 -12.40
CA PHE A 15 -8.09 3.23 -11.84
C PHE A 15 -9.28 2.65 -11.06
N LEU A 16 -10.04 1.74 -11.68
CA LEU A 16 -11.21 1.13 -11.08
C LEU A 16 -10.85 0.31 -9.83
N SER A 17 -9.77 -0.45 -9.88
CA SER A 17 -9.29 -1.21 -8.72
C SER A 17 -8.94 -0.30 -7.54
N ASN A 18 -8.19 0.79 -7.77
CA ASN A 18 -7.86 1.74 -6.70
C ASN A 18 -9.09 2.49 -6.19
N LEU A 19 -10.04 2.82 -7.06
CA LEU A 19 -11.32 3.43 -6.67
C LEU A 19 -12.10 2.49 -5.75
N LEU A 20 -12.23 1.21 -6.11
CA LEU A 20 -12.92 0.22 -5.29
C LEU A 20 -12.26 0.03 -3.92
N HIS A 21 -10.92 -0.03 -3.87
CA HIS A 21 -10.19 -0.10 -2.60
C HIS A 21 -10.40 1.16 -1.76
N CYS A 22 -10.38 2.36 -2.37
CA CYS A 22 -10.62 3.62 -1.69
C CYS A 22 -12.04 3.70 -1.10
N LEU A 23 -13.06 3.31 -1.86
CA LEU A 23 -14.44 3.27 -1.37
C LEU A 23 -14.61 2.24 -0.26
N ARG A 24 -13.95 1.09 -0.40
CA ARG A 24 -14.05 0.01 0.59
C ARG A 24 -13.37 0.37 1.90
N ILE A 25 -12.15 0.93 1.87
CA ILE A 25 -11.44 1.35 3.09
C ILE A 25 -12.21 2.46 3.82
N ARG A 26 -12.78 3.42 3.08
CA ARG A 26 -13.61 4.48 3.66
C ARG A 26 -14.84 3.92 4.40
N LYS A 27 -15.51 2.94 3.79
CA LYS A 27 -16.64 2.26 4.43
C LYS A 27 -16.22 1.51 5.70
N LEU A 28 -15.08 0.82 5.67
CA LEU A 28 -14.55 0.11 6.83
C LEU A 28 -14.07 1.07 7.94
N HIS A 29 -13.51 2.23 7.56
CA HIS A 29 -13.18 3.30 8.49
C HIS A 29 -14.43 3.82 9.22
N GLN A 30 -15.53 4.06 8.49
CA GLN A 30 -16.80 4.43 9.09
C GLN A 30 -17.30 3.34 10.06
N TYR A 31 -17.23 2.07 9.68
CA TYR A 31 -17.62 0.96 10.55
C TYR A 31 -16.77 0.89 11.82
N PHE A 32 -15.48 1.20 11.73
CA PHE A 32 -14.61 1.28 12.88
C PHE A 32 -14.97 2.47 13.79
N CYS A 33 -15.31 3.62 13.23
CA CYS A 33 -15.84 4.76 14.01
C CYS A 33 -17.15 4.42 14.74
N GLU A 34 -18.06 3.68 14.10
CA GLU A 34 -19.28 3.20 14.71
C GLU A 34 -19.01 2.19 15.84
N PHE A 35 -18.02 1.30 15.63
CA PHE A 35 -17.55 0.35 16.65
C PHE A 35 -17.00 1.08 17.89
N MET A 36 -16.18 2.12 17.70
CA MET A 36 -15.67 2.92 18.82
C MET A 36 -16.77 3.63 19.62
N LYS A 37 -17.86 4.01 18.96
CA LYS A 37 -19.06 4.58 19.61
C LYS A 37 -19.97 3.53 20.24
N GLN A 38 -19.57 2.27 20.23
CA GLN A 38 -20.37 1.12 20.72
C GLN A 38 -21.74 0.96 19.99
N GLN A 39 -21.82 1.49 18.77
CA GLN A 39 -23.01 1.37 17.92
C GLN A 39 -22.96 0.10 17.03
N ARG A 40 -21.81 -0.58 17.00
CA ARG A 40 -21.58 -1.78 16.19
C ARG A 40 -20.61 -2.74 16.89
N ASP A 41 -21.00 -3.99 17.04
CA ASP A 41 -20.18 -5.01 17.74
C ASP A 41 -19.38 -5.92 16.79
N ASN A 42 -19.69 -5.92 15.49
CA ASN A 42 -19.20 -6.97 14.55
C ASN A 42 -17.93 -6.58 13.80
N MET A 43 -17.06 -5.71 14.35
CA MET A 43 -15.85 -5.27 13.65
C MET A 43 -14.83 -6.40 13.44
N ASN A 44 -14.87 -7.43 14.28
CA ASN A 44 -14.00 -8.61 14.14
C ASN A 44 -14.22 -9.36 12.81
N LEU A 45 -15.43 -9.33 12.23
CA LEU A 45 -15.72 -9.95 10.94
C LEU A 45 -14.92 -9.32 9.79
N TYR A 46 -14.61 -8.04 9.91
CA TYR A 46 -13.89 -7.29 8.89
C TYR A 46 -12.39 -7.20 9.11
N ARG A 47 -11.88 -7.80 10.22
CA ARG A 47 -10.47 -7.71 10.61
C ARG A 47 -9.52 -8.11 9.48
N GLN A 48 -9.72 -9.29 8.90
CA GLN A 48 -8.84 -9.80 7.85
C GLN A 48 -8.87 -8.92 6.58
N GLU A 49 -10.04 -8.40 6.25
CA GLU A 49 -10.20 -7.51 5.12
C GLU A 49 -9.48 -6.17 5.34
N VAL A 50 -9.62 -5.59 6.54
CA VAL A 50 -8.91 -4.35 6.92
C VAL A 50 -7.40 -4.54 6.85
N LEU A 51 -6.87 -5.61 7.45
CA LEU A 51 -5.44 -5.89 7.43
C LEU A 51 -4.91 -6.10 6.01
N SER A 52 -5.66 -6.81 5.15
CA SER A 52 -5.31 -6.98 3.74
C SER A 52 -5.29 -5.65 2.97
N LEU A 53 -6.20 -4.72 3.27
CA LEU A 53 -6.19 -3.39 2.67
C LEU A 53 -5.03 -2.52 3.18
N PHE A 54 -4.69 -2.61 4.47
CA PHE A 54 -3.50 -1.93 5.01
C PHE A 54 -2.22 -2.45 4.36
N GLU A 55 -2.08 -3.75 4.18
CA GLU A 55 -0.96 -4.36 3.48
C GLU A 55 -0.86 -3.89 2.02
N LYS A 56 -1.98 -3.87 1.28
CA LYS A 56 -2.04 -3.34 -0.10
C LYS A 56 -1.70 -1.85 -0.18
N ALA A 57 -2.03 -1.08 0.84
CA ALA A 57 -1.65 0.32 0.96
C ALA A 57 -0.23 0.52 1.50
N HIS A 58 0.51 -0.56 1.80
CA HIS A 58 1.83 -0.52 2.42
C HIS A 58 1.89 0.23 3.76
N VAL A 59 0.76 0.28 4.47
CA VAL A 59 0.70 0.83 5.83
C VAL A 59 1.47 -0.08 6.77
N LYS A 60 2.41 0.50 7.51
CA LYS A 60 3.26 -0.27 8.42
C LYS A 60 2.57 -0.50 9.76
N ASP A 61 2.76 -1.69 10.32
CA ASP A 61 2.32 -1.98 11.68
C ASP A 61 3.07 -1.12 12.71
N VAL A 62 2.33 -0.48 13.59
CA VAL A 62 2.88 0.34 14.67
C VAL A 62 2.84 -0.45 15.97
N LYS A 63 4.01 -0.59 16.60
CA LYS A 63 4.14 -1.20 17.93
C LYS A 63 3.98 -0.14 19.01
N ILE A 64 3.03 -0.35 19.91
CA ILE A 64 2.70 0.56 21.00
C ILE A 64 3.22 -0.02 22.30
N PRO A 65 3.92 0.77 23.15
CA PRO A 65 4.31 0.31 24.48
C PRO A 65 3.06 0.07 25.33
N VAL A 66 3.01 -1.07 25.98
CA VAL A 66 1.93 -1.49 26.87
C VAL A 66 2.53 -1.87 28.22
N SER A 67 1.95 -1.33 29.28
CA SER A 67 2.30 -1.68 30.65
C SER A 67 1.11 -2.43 31.28
N GLU A 68 1.32 -3.65 31.70
CA GLU A 68 0.29 -4.47 32.37
C GLU A 68 0.73 -4.80 33.79
N ARG A 69 -0.21 -4.71 34.73
CA ARG A 69 0.04 -5.14 36.13
C ARG A 69 -0.08 -6.65 36.18
N ILE A 70 1.04 -7.30 36.51
CA ILE A 70 1.09 -8.74 36.79
C ILE A 70 1.04 -8.89 38.29
N GLY A 71 -0.06 -9.13 38.94
CA GLY A 71 -0.17 -9.43 40.37
C GLY A 71 0.98 -8.97 41.28
N ASN A 72 0.82 -8.96 42.58
CA ASN A 72 1.87 -8.58 43.58
C ASN A 72 2.57 -7.21 43.35
N GLY A 73 1.92 -6.24 42.69
CA GLY A 73 2.47 -4.92 42.46
C GLY A 73 3.53 -4.82 41.35
N GLN A 74 3.83 -5.89 40.66
CA GLN A 74 4.77 -5.88 39.53
C GLN A 74 4.11 -5.35 38.25
N ILE A 75 4.85 -4.58 37.47
CA ILE A 75 4.45 -4.02 36.18
C ILE A 75 5.31 -4.68 35.10
N ALA A 76 4.66 -5.38 34.15
CA ALA A 76 5.33 -5.84 32.94
C ALA A 76 5.20 -4.78 31.86
N ASN A 77 6.33 -4.37 31.32
CA ASN A 77 6.40 -3.48 30.18
C ASN A 77 6.69 -4.31 28.93
N GLY A 78 5.90 -4.10 27.88
CA GLY A 78 6.05 -4.78 26.59
C GLY A 78 5.65 -3.86 25.45
N THR A 79 5.74 -4.37 24.24
CA THR A 79 5.20 -3.70 23.04
C THR A 79 4.17 -4.60 22.40
N ALA A 80 3.03 -4.06 22.02
CA ALA A 80 1.99 -4.78 21.29
C ALA A 80 1.79 -4.18 19.89
N SER A 81 1.61 -5.07 18.92
CA SER A 81 1.32 -4.73 17.53
C SER A 81 -0.12 -4.22 17.41
N THR A 82 -0.32 -3.11 16.71
CA THR A 82 -1.65 -2.58 16.42
C THR A 82 -2.46 -3.55 15.55
N PHE A 83 -1.83 -4.23 14.59
CA PHE A 83 -2.48 -5.24 13.76
C PHE A 83 -2.99 -6.44 14.56
N LEU A 84 -2.21 -6.91 15.53
CA LEU A 84 -2.63 -8.01 16.40
C LEU A 84 -3.78 -7.62 17.32
N MET A 85 -3.76 -6.39 17.83
CA MET A 85 -4.77 -5.88 18.75
C MET A 85 -6.01 -5.31 18.05
N PHE A 86 -6.02 -5.24 16.73
CA PHE A 86 -7.17 -4.76 15.97
C PHE A 86 -8.31 -5.80 15.93
N PRO A 87 -9.58 -5.39 16.14
CA PRO A 87 -10.04 -4.09 16.60
C PRO A 87 -9.93 -3.95 18.12
N SER A 88 -9.48 -2.80 18.60
CA SER A 88 -9.34 -2.53 20.03
C SER A 88 -9.99 -1.20 20.40
N LEU A 89 -10.67 -1.18 21.54
CA LEU A 89 -11.26 0.04 22.12
C LEU A 89 -10.27 0.80 23.04
N ARG A 90 -9.06 0.24 23.29
CA ARG A 90 -8.03 0.94 24.08
C ARG A 90 -7.60 2.20 23.32
N PRO A 91 -7.59 3.41 23.95
CA PRO A 91 -7.36 4.68 23.23
C PRO A 91 -6.10 4.72 22.39
N ALA A 92 -4.98 4.16 22.90
CA ALA A 92 -3.71 4.15 22.18
C ALA A 92 -3.78 3.34 20.87
N PHE A 93 -4.46 2.18 20.87
CA PHE A 93 -4.62 1.34 19.69
C PHE A 93 -5.67 1.89 18.73
N SER A 94 -6.79 2.42 19.27
CA SER A 94 -7.87 2.94 18.42
C SER A 94 -7.44 4.23 17.69
N SER A 95 -6.71 5.14 18.34
CA SER A 95 -6.18 6.33 17.68
C SER A 95 -5.14 5.98 16.59
N THR A 96 -4.25 5.03 16.87
CA THR A 96 -3.30 4.55 15.85
C THR A 96 -4.01 3.88 14.69
N ALA A 97 -5.03 3.05 14.95
CA ALA A 97 -5.80 2.42 13.89
C ALA A 97 -6.54 3.46 13.01
N LEU A 98 -7.08 4.55 13.59
CA LEU A 98 -7.67 5.65 12.83
C LEU A 98 -6.66 6.27 11.86
N ASN A 99 -5.45 6.60 12.37
CA ASN A 99 -4.39 7.15 11.52
C ASN A 99 -4.03 6.19 10.37
N MET A 100 -3.99 4.87 10.64
CA MET A 100 -3.74 3.86 9.61
C MET A 100 -4.86 3.80 8.55
N PHE A 101 -6.13 4.00 8.93
CA PHE A 101 -7.23 4.11 7.97
C PHE A 101 -7.08 5.34 7.09
N GLU A 102 -6.73 6.51 7.67
CA GLU A 102 -6.51 7.75 6.93
C GLU A 102 -5.31 7.62 5.98
N GLU A 103 -4.21 7.00 6.44
CA GLU A 103 -3.04 6.73 5.60
C GLU A 103 -3.40 5.82 4.42
N ALA A 104 -4.10 4.71 4.66
CA ALA A 104 -4.52 3.79 3.61
C ALA A 104 -5.47 4.46 2.60
N GLU A 105 -6.44 5.27 3.07
CA GLU A 105 -7.33 6.04 2.21
C GLU A 105 -6.53 7.03 1.34
N GLY A 106 -5.57 7.74 1.94
CA GLY A 106 -4.68 8.67 1.25
C GLY A 106 -3.88 7.99 0.14
N VAL A 107 -3.32 6.81 0.41
CA VAL A 107 -2.56 6.01 -0.58
C VAL A 107 -3.45 5.57 -1.74
N PHE A 108 -4.62 4.99 -1.48
CA PHE A 108 -5.53 4.57 -2.55
C PHE A 108 -6.04 5.75 -3.38
N ARG A 109 -6.34 6.88 -2.75
CA ARG A 109 -6.74 8.11 -3.42
C ARG A 109 -5.63 8.64 -4.33
N LYS A 110 -4.40 8.69 -3.84
CA LYS A 110 -3.23 9.06 -4.63
C LYS A 110 -3.07 8.12 -5.82
N ASN A 111 -3.05 6.81 -5.60
CA ASN A 111 -2.90 5.81 -6.65
C ASN A 111 -4.00 5.89 -7.72
N MET A 112 -5.23 6.25 -7.33
CA MET A 112 -6.33 6.50 -8.25
C MET A 112 -6.04 7.70 -9.16
N ILE A 113 -5.59 8.82 -8.59
CA ILE A 113 -5.24 10.04 -9.34
C ILE A 113 -4.05 9.77 -10.26
N ASP A 114 -3.01 9.11 -9.75
CA ASP A 114 -1.81 8.74 -10.52
C ASP A 114 -2.15 7.82 -11.69
N SER A 115 -3.18 6.97 -11.57
CA SER A 115 -3.62 6.08 -12.64
C SER A 115 -4.16 6.83 -13.87
N ILE A 116 -4.69 8.05 -13.69
CA ILE A 116 -5.20 8.88 -14.81
C ILE A 116 -4.09 9.80 -15.35
N ASN A 117 -3.05 10.08 -14.55
CA ASN A 117 -1.99 11.01 -14.92
C ASN A 117 -1.09 10.39 -16.01
N PRO A 118 -1.00 10.98 -17.23
CA PRO A 118 -0.15 10.48 -18.30
C PRO A 118 1.35 10.52 -17.93
N PHE A 119 1.78 11.50 -17.16
CA PHE A 119 3.18 11.59 -16.72
C PHE A 119 3.58 10.43 -15.82
N TYR A 120 2.69 9.95 -14.96
CA TYR A 120 2.92 8.75 -14.16
C TYR A 120 3.25 7.52 -15.04
N TRP A 121 2.54 7.35 -16.15
CA TRP A 121 2.77 6.24 -17.08
C TRP A 121 4.07 6.41 -17.88
N ILE A 122 4.41 7.63 -18.25
CA ILE A 122 5.69 7.94 -18.90
C ILE A 122 6.84 7.61 -17.95
N ASP A 123 6.78 8.06 -16.71
CA ASP A 123 7.79 7.77 -15.69
C ASP A 123 7.90 6.26 -15.43
N LEU A 124 6.76 5.56 -15.34
CA LEU A 124 6.74 4.12 -15.15
C LEU A 124 7.43 3.37 -16.31
N ILE A 125 7.20 3.79 -17.55
CA ILE A 125 7.84 3.19 -18.74
C ILE A 125 9.34 3.51 -18.76
N ILE A 126 9.73 4.75 -18.50
CA ILE A 126 11.14 5.18 -18.47
C ILE A 126 11.92 4.43 -17.39
N PHE A 127 11.36 4.32 -16.19
CA PHE A 127 12.01 3.69 -15.03
C PHE A 127 11.62 2.22 -14.83
N LEU A 128 11.00 1.58 -15.84
CA LEU A 128 10.61 0.17 -15.76
C LEU A 128 11.77 -0.76 -15.38
N PRO A 129 13.02 -0.60 -15.91
CA PRO A 129 14.15 -1.42 -15.50
C PRO A 129 14.46 -1.31 -14.00
N LYS A 130 14.42 -0.08 -13.45
CA LYS A 130 14.63 0.18 -12.03
C LYS A 130 13.55 -0.50 -11.17
N THR A 131 12.30 -0.43 -11.61
CA THR A 131 11.16 -1.04 -10.90
C THR A 131 11.29 -2.56 -10.88
N LEU A 132 11.70 -3.18 -11.99
CA LEU A 132 11.94 -4.63 -12.06
C LEU A 132 13.05 -5.08 -11.09
N LEU A 133 14.17 -4.36 -11.03
CA LEU A 133 15.27 -4.68 -10.09
C LEU A 133 14.82 -4.59 -8.63
N SER A 134 13.98 -3.62 -8.29
CA SER A 134 13.39 -3.50 -6.96
C SER A 134 12.49 -4.70 -6.62
N TYR A 135 11.71 -5.19 -7.58
CA TYR A 135 10.89 -6.41 -7.40
C TYR A 135 11.74 -7.68 -7.19
N LEU A 136 12.94 -7.74 -7.78
CA LEU A 136 13.88 -8.85 -7.57
C LEU A 136 14.59 -8.79 -6.21
N GLY A 137 14.25 -7.81 -5.36
CA GLY A 137 14.81 -7.69 -4.01
C GLY A 137 16.28 -7.22 -3.98
N ILE A 138 16.81 -6.73 -5.10
CA ILE A 138 18.18 -6.22 -5.17
C ILE A 138 18.19 -4.81 -4.57
N SER A 139 18.86 -4.62 -3.43
CA SER A 139 18.89 -3.32 -2.75
C SER A 139 19.60 -2.25 -3.58
N SER A 140 19.05 -1.04 -3.59
CA SER A 140 19.56 0.11 -4.36
C SER A 140 20.97 0.57 -3.96
N GLU A 141 21.46 0.13 -2.81
CA GLU A 141 22.78 0.52 -2.28
C GLU A 141 23.94 -0.34 -2.80
N THR A 142 23.64 -1.49 -3.39
CA THR A 142 24.65 -2.43 -3.86
C THR A 142 25.27 -1.96 -5.18
N SER A 143 26.59 -2.05 -5.32
CA SER A 143 27.30 -1.74 -6.59
C SER A 143 26.75 -2.56 -7.77
N THR A 144 26.39 -3.82 -7.52
CA THR A 144 25.75 -4.71 -8.49
C THR A 144 24.43 -4.13 -9.01
N TYR A 145 23.60 -3.52 -8.14
CA TYR A 145 22.37 -2.87 -8.55
C TYR A 145 22.64 -1.72 -9.53
N LYS A 146 23.62 -0.87 -9.25
CA LYS A 146 23.95 0.28 -10.10
C LYS A 146 24.35 -0.17 -11.49
N ILE A 147 25.21 -1.20 -11.59
CA ILE A 147 25.66 -1.76 -12.87
C ILE A 147 24.48 -2.40 -13.63
N CYS A 148 23.71 -3.27 -12.97
CA CYS A 148 22.53 -3.91 -13.58
C CYS A 148 21.49 -2.91 -14.04
N ASN A 149 21.24 -1.84 -13.26
CA ASN A 149 20.28 -0.80 -13.64
C ASN A 149 20.72 -0.05 -14.90
N VAL A 150 22.00 0.31 -15.02
CA VAL A 150 22.54 0.97 -16.22
C VAL A 150 22.42 0.07 -17.45
N LEU A 151 22.84 -1.19 -17.34
CA LEU A 151 22.76 -2.17 -18.43
C LEU A 151 21.33 -2.42 -18.89
N LEU A 152 20.40 -2.67 -17.94
CA LEU A 152 18.99 -2.91 -18.25
C LEU A 152 18.32 -1.67 -18.85
N THR A 153 18.66 -0.47 -18.36
CA THR A 153 18.16 0.78 -18.93
C THR A 153 18.66 0.96 -20.36
N PHE A 154 19.93 0.68 -20.62
CA PHE A 154 20.49 0.76 -21.98
C PHE A 154 19.81 -0.24 -22.92
N ILE A 155 19.67 -1.51 -22.51
CA ILE A 155 18.97 -2.54 -23.29
C ILE A 155 17.52 -2.12 -23.57
N TRP A 156 16.83 -1.57 -22.57
CA TRP A 156 15.46 -1.09 -22.69
C TRP A 156 15.32 0.01 -23.75
N TRP A 157 16.21 0.98 -23.75
CA TRP A 157 16.22 2.05 -24.73
C TRP A 157 16.56 1.57 -26.13
N VAL A 158 17.56 0.68 -26.27
CA VAL A 158 17.92 0.08 -27.57
C VAL A 158 16.74 -0.70 -28.13
N PHE A 159 16.06 -1.48 -27.28
CA PHE A 159 14.85 -2.24 -27.69
C PHE A 159 13.72 -1.30 -28.10
N GLY A 160 13.46 -0.23 -27.35
CA GLY A 160 12.45 0.78 -27.68
C GLY A 160 12.72 1.46 -29.02
N VAL A 161 13.97 1.85 -29.28
CA VAL A 161 14.37 2.46 -30.54
C VAL A 161 14.23 1.46 -31.69
N SER A 162 14.65 0.22 -31.51
CA SER A 162 14.53 -0.82 -32.56
C SER A 162 13.09 -1.08 -32.98
N LEU A 163 12.14 -1.11 -32.01
CA LEU A 163 10.72 -1.28 -32.30
C LEU A 163 10.12 -0.11 -33.14
N VAL A 164 10.67 1.09 -33.03
CA VAL A 164 10.23 2.24 -33.83
C VAL A 164 10.77 2.14 -35.26
N TYR A 165 12.01 1.66 -35.44
CA TYR A 165 12.64 1.54 -36.75
C TYR A 165 12.15 0.35 -37.60
N TYR A 166 11.68 -0.75 -36.97
CA TYR A 166 11.20 -1.94 -37.68
C TYR A 166 9.71 -1.89 -38.07
N LYS A 167 9.08 -0.75 -37.94
CA LYS A 167 7.69 -0.54 -38.34
C LYS A 167 7.60 0.31 -39.61
#